data_ba9a74bd3c7a9a96c30661e9fdd623d0
#
_entry.id   ba9a74bd3c7a9a96c30661e9fdd623d0
#
_cell.length_a   1.000
_cell.length_b   1.000
_cell.length_c   1.000
_cell.angle_alpha   90.00
_cell.angle_beta   90.00
_cell.angle_gamma   90.00
#
_symmetry.space_group_name_H-M   'P 1'
#
loop_
_entity.id
_entity.type
_entity.pdbx_description
1 polymer ?
#
loop_
_entity_poly.entity_id
_entity_poly.type
_entity_poly.pdbx_seq_one_letter_code
_entity_poly.pdbx_strand_id
1 'polypeptide(L)'
;MKRKHLITLICAIACVVFLLIGILCSLSIQVTHYTVTSSNIPKNFDGFRIAHITDLHNDEFGTDNDTLISLLESAKPDIIVITGDLIDSYNTNVDISVSFISRATQIAPCYYVCGNHELRMPNEYASLKKQMKAYGVTILEDRSAVIEINGESIQLTGLVDRSKLSAQQVSHLTDSTYYTILLSHRPEHFSQYMEMGADLVFSGHAHGGQIRLPIIGALFAPGEGFLPKYADGMHTNNDTTLIVSRGLGNSSFPIRFYCPPELVIVQLKAQ
;
A
#
# COMPACT_ATOMS: atom_id res chain seq x y z
N MET A 1 41.42 10.29 32.16
CA MET A 1 41.03 8.99 31.61
C MET A 1 39.59 8.61 31.96
N LYS A 2 39.18 8.59 33.22
CA LYS A 2 37.84 8.13 33.67
C LYS A 2 36.64 8.83 33.02
N ARG A 3 36.68 10.18 32.80
CA ARG A 3 35.57 10.97 32.21
C ARG A 3 35.35 10.62 30.72
N LYS A 4 36.42 10.38 29.93
CA LYS A 4 36.33 9.99 28.53
C LYS A 4 35.71 8.59 28.40
N HIS A 5 36.10 7.63 29.21
CA HIS A 5 35.50 6.29 29.23
C HIS A 5 34.03 6.30 29.61
N LEU A 6 33.63 7.14 30.57
CA LEU A 6 32.22 7.31 30.94
C LEU A 6 31.39 7.86 29.78
N ILE A 7 31.86 8.89 29.08
CA ILE A 7 31.20 9.45 27.91
C ILE A 7 31.05 8.40 26.80
N THR A 8 32.15 7.65 26.50
CA THR A 8 32.10 6.57 25.49
C THR A 8 31.07 5.50 25.88
N LEU A 9 31.00 5.12 27.14
CA LEU A 9 30.04 4.13 27.62
C LEU A 9 28.59 4.65 27.47
N ILE A 10 28.33 5.91 27.85
CA ILE A 10 26.99 6.53 27.70
C ILE A 10 26.59 6.58 26.23
N CYS A 11 27.49 6.99 25.32
CA CYS A 11 27.21 7.01 23.90
C CYS A 11 26.93 5.61 23.32
N ALA A 12 27.69 4.61 23.76
CA ALA A 12 27.46 3.22 23.35
C ALA A 12 26.09 2.70 23.81
N ILE A 13 25.71 2.96 25.07
CA ILE A 13 24.40 2.57 25.61
C ILE A 13 23.29 3.30 24.84
N ALA A 14 23.42 4.61 24.60
CA ALA A 14 22.44 5.38 23.85
C ALA A 14 22.28 4.85 22.41
N CYS A 15 23.37 4.46 21.75
CA CYS A 15 23.34 3.84 20.42
C CYS A 15 22.59 2.49 20.44
N VAL A 16 22.89 1.63 21.41
CA VAL A 16 22.19 0.33 21.54
C VAL A 16 20.70 0.54 21.82
N VAL A 17 20.35 1.45 22.70
CA VAL A 17 18.93 1.78 23.00
C VAL A 17 18.23 2.31 21.75
N PHE A 18 18.86 3.20 20.98
CA PHE A 18 18.33 3.72 19.73
C PHE A 18 18.06 2.61 18.70
N LEU A 19 19.03 1.68 18.54
CA LEU A 19 18.89 0.53 17.64
C LEU A 19 17.75 -0.40 18.08
N LEU A 20 17.69 -0.72 19.38
CA LEU A 20 16.62 -1.56 19.93
C LEU A 20 15.23 -0.93 19.73
N ILE A 21 15.08 0.38 20.01
CA ILE A 21 13.81 1.08 19.78
C ILE A 21 13.45 1.02 18.31
N GLY A 22 14.37 1.29 17.38
CA GLY A 22 14.12 1.27 15.95
C GLY A 22 13.63 -0.09 15.43
N ILE A 23 14.14 -1.19 15.99
CA ILE A 23 13.70 -2.55 15.68
C ILE A 23 12.33 -2.82 16.32
N LEU A 24 12.19 -2.59 17.63
CA LEU A 24 10.98 -2.93 18.37
C LEU A 24 9.73 -2.20 17.86
N CYS A 25 9.86 -0.92 17.49
CA CYS A 25 8.71 -0.17 16.94
C CYS A 25 8.29 -0.66 15.54
N SER A 26 9.09 -1.49 14.90
CA SER A 26 8.83 -2.05 13.57
C SER A 26 8.24 -3.47 13.60
N LEU A 27 7.96 -4.03 14.79
CA LEU A 27 7.47 -5.42 14.93
C LEU A 27 5.94 -5.55 14.85
N SER A 28 5.19 -4.47 15.00
CA SER A 28 3.73 -4.49 15.01
C SER A 28 3.13 -3.68 13.87
N ILE A 29 2.00 -4.16 13.34
CA ILE A 29 1.27 -3.43 12.32
C ILE A 29 0.74 -2.12 12.91
N GLN A 30 1.05 -1.02 12.24
CA GLN A 30 0.44 0.28 12.52
C GLN A 30 -0.78 0.47 11.62
N VAL A 31 -1.92 0.81 12.20
CA VAL A 31 -3.09 1.26 11.43
C VAL A 31 -3.03 2.77 11.29
N THR A 32 -2.93 3.24 10.05
CA THR A 32 -2.88 4.67 9.72
C THR A 32 -4.20 5.10 9.09
N HIS A 33 -4.79 6.17 9.60
CA HIS A 33 -6.05 6.73 9.10
C HIS A 33 -5.82 8.03 8.37
N TYR A 34 -6.37 8.14 7.14
CA TYR A 34 -6.43 9.37 6.37
C TYR A 34 -7.88 9.74 6.06
N THR A 35 -8.15 11.03 5.93
CA THR A 35 -9.41 11.55 5.38
C THR A 35 -9.09 12.30 4.11
N VAL A 36 -9.68 11.87 3.00
CA VAL A 36 -9.59 12.56 1.70
C VAL A 36 -10.89 13.33 1.48
N THR A 37 -10.78 14.63 1.38
CA THR A 37 -11.93 15.54 1.24
C THR A 37 -11.91 16.18 -0.16
N SER A 38 -13.00 16.06 -0.89
CA SER A 38 -13.15 16.66 -2.23
C SER A 38 -14.61 16.96 -2.57
N SER A 39 -14.84 18.04 -3.30
CA SER A 39 -16.15 18.34 -3.87
C SER A 39 -16.55 17.40 -5.02
N ASN A 40 -15.60 16.68 -5.59
CA ASN A 40 -15.84 15.69 -6.65
C ASN A 40 -16.32 14.34 -6.08
N ILE A 41 -16.22 14.11 -4.77
CA ILE A 41 -16.74 12.90 -4.14
C ILE A 41 -18.27 12.98 -4.11
N PRO A 42 -18.98 11.99 -4.69
CA PRO A 42 -20.43 11.96 -4.63
C PRO A 42 -20.93 11.85 -3.19
N LYS A 43 -22.07 12.47 -2.88
CA LYS A 43 -22.59 12.58 -1.50
C LYS A 43 -22.86 11.24 -0.84
N ASN A 44 -23.29 10.24 -1.60
CA ASN A 44 -23.54 8.89 -1.08
C ASN A 44 -22.26 8.14 -0.71
N PHE A 45 -21.09 8.67 -1.07
CA PHE A 45 -19.77 8.17 -0.66
C PHE A 45 -19.17 8.95 0.52
N ASP A 46 -19.91 9.88 1.14
CA ASP A 46 -19.46 10.51 2.38
C ASP A 46 -19.35 9.48 3.50
N GLY A 47 -18.17 9.38 4.10
CA GLY A 47 -17.86 8.36 5.11
C GLY A 47 -17.40 7.01 4.56
N PHE A 48 -17.37 6.79 3.23
CA PHE A 48 -16.92 5.53 2.61
C PHE A 48 -15.48 5.20 2.99
N ARG A 49 -15.23 3.98 3.45
CA ARG A 49 -13.94 3.53 3.99
C ARG A 49 -13.27 2.55 3.07
N ILE A 50 -12.02 2.82 2.75
CA ILE A 50 -11.16 2.01 1.90
C ILE A 50 -10.01 1.50 2.75
N ALA A 51 -9.86 0.18 2.90
CA ALA A 51 -8.67 -0.42 3.46
C ALA A 51 -7.66 -0.68 2.34
N HIS A 52 -6.42 -0.23 2.51
CA HIS A 52 -5.35 -0.42 1.55
C HIS A 52 -4.30 -1.38 2.08
N ILE A 53 -4.10 -2.44 1.35
CA ILE A 53 -3.12 -3.52 1.57
C ILE A 53 -2.12 -3.49 0.42
N THR A 54 -0.84 -3.64 0.72
CA THR A 54 0.23 -3.74 -0.28
C THR A 54 1.46 -4.42 0.30
N ASP A 55 2.29 -4.98 -0.56
CA ASP A 55 3.62 -5.48 -0.21
C ASP A 55 3.57 -6.47 0.97
N LEU A 56 2.71 -7.49 0.90
CA LEU A 56 2.62 -8.54 1.91
C LEU A 56 3.84 -9.47 1.88
N HIS A 57 4.39 -9.74 0.65
CA HIS A 57 5.60 -10.54 0.42
C HIS A 57 5.61 -11.88 1.15
N ASN A 58 4.49 -12.56 1.23
CA ASN A 58 4.27 -13.81 1.98
C ASN A 58 4.58 -13.69 3.49
N ASP A 59 4.67 -12.48 4.05
CA ASP A 59 4.77 -12.32 5.50
C ASP A 59 3.43 -12.67 6.15
N GLU A 60 3.51 -13.24 7.36
CA GLU A 60 2.36 -13.73 8.10
C GLU A 60 2.28 -13.02 9.45
N PHE A 61 1.15 -12.37 9.71
CA PHE A 61 0.91 -11.59 10.93
C PHE A 61 0.00 -12.34 11.90
N GLY A 62 0.58 -13.11 12.80
CA GLY A 62 -0.12 -14.12 13.60
C GLY A 62 -0.35 -15.39 12.78
N THR A 63 -0.97 -16.40 13.36
CA THR A 63 -1.29 -17.65 12.64
C THR A 63 -2.34 -17.36 11.57
N ASP A 64 -2.09 -17.74 10.32
CA ASP A 64 -2.99 -17.51 9.18
C ASP A 64 -3.39 -16.03 9.02
N ASN A 65 -2.50 -15.11 9.33
CA ASN A 65 -2.75 -13.67 9.30
C ASN A 65 -3.85 -13.17 10.25
N ASP A 66 -4.12 -13.86 11.35
CA ASP A 66 -5.18 -13.50 12.33
C ASP A 66 -5.07 -12.06 12.83
N THR A 67 -3.85 -11.57 13.06
CA THR A 67 -3.62 -10.19 13.52
C THR A 67 -4.04 -9.18 12.46
N LEU A 68 -3.64 -9.38 11.19
CA LEU A 68 -3.99 -8.49 10.08
C LEU A 68 -5.50 -8.52 9.80
N ILE A 69 -6.10 -9.70 9.80
CA ILE A 69 -7.54 -9.89 9.59
C ILE A 69 -8.34 -9.19 10.69
N SER A 70 -7.97 -9.36 11.97
CA SER A 70 -8.64 -8.70 13.09
C SER A 70 -8.58 -7.17 13.00
N LEU A 71 -7.47 -6.61 12.50
CA LEU A 71 -7.34 -5.17 12.26
C LEU A 71 -8.25 -4.72 11.11
N LEU A 72 -8.36 -5.49 10.03
CA LEU A 72 -9.27 -5.23 8.91
C LEU A 72 -10.73 -5.26 9.36
N GLU A 73 -11.15 -6.30 10.10
CA GLU A 73 -12.50 -6.40 10.65
C GLU A 73 -12.85 -5.21 11.54
N SER A 74 -11.90 -4.80 12.39
CA SER A 74 -12.09 -3.67 13.32
C SER A 74 -12.22 -2.33 12.56
N ALA A 75 -11.54 -2.18 11.41
CA ALA A 75 -11.60 -0.99 10.57
C ALA A 75 -12.95 -0.85 9.83
N LYS A 76 -13.69 -1.96 9.64
CA LYS A 76 -14.98 -2.02 8.93
C LYS A 76 -14.90 -1.29 7.58
N PRO A 77 -14.04 -1.71 6.65
CA PRO A 77 -13.95 -1.09 5.34
C PRO A 77 -15.18 -1.44 4.47
N ASP A 78 -15.56 -0.52 3.60
CA ASP A 78 -16.57 -0.78 2.56
C ASP A 78 -15.95 -1.55 1.38
N ILE A 79 -14.67 -1.30 1.10
CA ILE A 79 -13.86 -2.06 0.14
C ILE A 79 -12.42 -2.24 0.65
N ILE A 80 -11.76 -3.27 0.12
CA ILE A 80 -10.33 -3.52 0.32
C ILE A 80 -9.64 -3.37 -1.04
N VAL A 81 -8.64 -2.49 -1.13
CA VAL A 81 -7.79 -2.32 -2.32
C VAL A 81 -6.41 -2.89 -2.05
N ILE A 82 -5.87 -3.62 -3.03
CA ILE A 82 -4.61 -4.34 -2.92
C ILE A 82 -3.72 -3.91 -4.08
N THR A 83 -2.60 -3.26 -3.78
CA THR A 83 -1.73 -2.66 -4.80
C THR A 83 -0.45 -3.46 -5.06
N GLY A 84 -0.54 -4.78 -5.04
CA GLY A 84 0.50 -5.69 -5.50
C GLY A 84 1.48 -6.17 -4.44
N ASP A 85 2.44 -6.95 -4.91
CA ASP A 85 3.48 -7.61 -4.14
C ASP A 85 2.92 -8.41 -2.94
N LEU A 86 1.83 -9.18 -3.20
CA LEU A 86 1.29 -10.16 -2.25
C LEU A 86 2.25 -11.33 -2.07
N ILE A 87 2.93 -11.74 -3.16
CA ILE A 87 3.93 -12.81 -3.16
C ILE A 87 5.33 -12.24 -3.27
N ASP A 88 6.31 -12.96 -2.72
CA ASP A 88 7.71 -12.61 -2.81
C ASP A 88 8.43 -13.42 -3.88
N SER A 89 9.19 -12.78 -4.77
CA SER A 89 9.91 -13.44 -5.84
C SER A 89 11.20 -14.13 -5.43
N TYR A 90 11.68 -13.90 -4.21
CA TYR A 90 12.89 -14.52 -3.67
C TYR A 90 12.56 -15.76 -2.81
N ASN A 91 11.43 -15.73 -2.11
CA ASN A 91 10.99 -16.84 -1.26
C ASN A 91 9.46 -17.00 -1.38
N THR A 92 9.04 -17.59 -2.48
CA THR A 92 7.61 -17.66 -2.84
C THR A 92 6.84 -18.66 -2.00
N ASN A 93 5.74 -18.20 -1.42
CA ASN A 93 4.71 -19.05 -0.84
C ASN A 93 3.31 -18.48 -1.16
N VAL A 94 2.72 -18.97 -2.24
CA VAL A 94 1.40 -18.51 -2.71
C VAL A 94 0.30 -18.82 -1.70
N ASP A 95 0.43 -19.85 -0.89
CA ASP A 95 -0.61 -20.31 0.04
C ASP A 95 -0.88 -19.27 1.15
N ILE A 96 0.14 -18.55 1.61
CA ILE A 96 -0.03 -17.47 2.60
C ILE A 96 -0.89 -16.34 2.01
N SER A 97 -0.59 -15.91 0.79
CA SER A 97 -1.37 -14.87 0.10
C SER A 97 -2.80 -15.33 -0.17
N VAL A 98 -2.99 -16.60 -0.53
CA VAL A 98 -4.31 -17.18 -0.78
C VAL A 98 -5.11 -17.29 0.52
N SER A 99 -4.50 -17.73 1.63
CA SER A 99 -5.13 -17.77 2.94
C SER A 99 -5.61 -16.37 3.35
N PHE A 100 -4.74 -15.34 3.24
CA PHE A 100 -5.11 -13.96 3.50
C PHE A 100 -6.31 -13.51 2.64
N ILE A 101 -6.25 -13.71 1.32
CA ILE A 101 -7.30 -13.31 0.37
C ILE A 101 -8.64 -13.98 0.70
N SER A 102 -8.62 -15.28 0.99
CA SER A 102 -9.84 -16.04 1.30
C SER A 102 -10.60 -15.47 2.51
N ARG A 103 -9.89 -14.92 3.46
CA ARG A 103 -10.43 -14.28 4.67
C ARG A 103 -10.79 -12.81 4.43
N ALA A 104 -9.95 -12.05 3.74
CA ALA A 104 -10.19 -10.64 3.42
C ALA A 104 -11.48 -10.45 2.62
N THR A 105 -11.77 -11.34 1.66
CA THR A 105 -13.01 -11.30 0.86
C THR A 105 -14.29 -11.58 1.66
N GLN A 106 -14.19 -12.13 2.87
CA GLN A 106 -15.34 -12.28 3.77
C GLN A 106 -15.67 -10.97 4.53
N ILE A 107 -14.73 -10.02 4.56
CA ILE A 107 -14.88 -8.73 5.24
C ILE A 107 -15.50 -7.70 4.31
N ALA A 108 -14.95 -7.55 3.10
CA ALA A 108 -15.41 -6.58 2.11
C ALA A 108 -14.99 -6.97 0.68
N PRO A 109 -15.64 -6.42 -0.38
CA PRO A 109 -15.21 -6.59 -1.75
C PRO A 109 -13.73 -6.19 -1.92
N CYS A 110 -12.94 -7.08 -2.58
CA CYS A 110 -11.51 -6.88 -2.79
C CYS A 110 -11.22 -6.55 -4.24
N TYR A 111 -10.38 -5.53 -4.45
CA TYR A 111 -9.88 -5.08 -5.75
C TYR A 111 -8.36 -5.16 -5.76
N TYR A 112 -7.80 -5.66 -6.84
CA TYR A 112 -6.38 -6.00 -6.89
C TYR A 112 -5.71 -5.53 -8.18
N VAL A 113 -4.49 -5.03 -8.06
CA VAL A 113 -3.51 -4.88 -9.14
C VAL A 113 -2.20 -5.57 -8.78
N CYS A 114 -1.43 -6.02 -9.76
CA CYS A 114 -0.13 -6.66 -9.50
C CYS A 114 0.96 -5.64 -9.18
N GLY A 115 1.95 -6.11 -8.43
CA GLY A 115 3.24 -5.45 -8.29
C GLY A 115 4.35 -6.12 -9.11
N ASN A 116 5.57 -5.69 -8.90
CA ASN A 116 6.70 -6.20 -9.69
C ASN A 116 7.14 -7.61 -9.30
N HIS A 117 6.86 -8.06 -8.08
CA HIS A 117 7.18 -9.43 -7.66
C HIS A 117 6.29 -10.45 -8.37
N GLU A 118 5.00 -10.19 -8.52
CA GLU A 118 4.11 -11.03 -9.31
C GLU A 118 4.59 -11.17 -10.77
N LEU A 119 5.02 -10.07 -11.40
CA LEU A 119 5.44 -10.10 -12.80
C LEU A 119 6.76 -10.86 -13.04
N ARG A 120 7.59 -10.99 -11.99
CA ARG A 120 8.82 -11.83 -12.06
C ARG A 120 8.52 -13.31 -12.00
N MET A 121 7.30 -13.71 -11.61
CA MET A 121 6.90 -15.10 -11.37
C MET A 121 5.58 -15.43 -12.06
N PRO A 122 5.58 -15.53 -13.39
CA PRO A 122 4.35 -15.61 -14.19
C PRO A 122 3.51 -16.86 -13.89
N ASN A 123 4.13 -17.99 -13.52
CA ASN A 123 3.41 -19.24 -13.24
C ASN A 123 2.69 -19.17 -11.89
N GLU A 124 3.41 -18.74 -10.84
CA GLU A 124 2.88 -18.56 -9.48
C GLU A 124 1.82 -17.47 -9.48
N TYR A 125 2.06 -16.39 -10.21
CA TYR A 125 1.09 -15.33 -10.39
C TYR A 125 -0.18 -15.80 -11.13
N ALA A 126 -0.05 -16.63 -12.16
CA ALA A 126 -1.21 -17.21 -12.83
C ALA A 126 -2.04 -18.10 -11.87
N SER A 127 -1.37 -18.87 -11.00
CA SER A 127 -2.01 -19.66 -9.95
C SER A 127 -2.73 -18.76 -8.93
N LEU A 128 -2.04 -17.72 -8.43
CA LEU A 128 -2.60 -16.76 -7.49
C LEU A 128 -3.84 -16.06 -8.09
N LYS A 129 -3.75 -15.56 -9.33
CA LYS A 129 -4.90 -14.96 -10.04
C LYS A 129 -6.10 -15.88 -10.16
N LYS A 130 -5.87 -17.16 -10.45
CA LYS A 130 -6.95 -18.16 -10.53
C LYS A 130 -7.66 -18.29 -9.18
N GLN A 131 -6.91 -18.37 -8.10
CA GLN A 131 -7.46 -18.52 -6.75
C GLN A 131 -8.16 -17.23 -6.28
N MET A 132 -7.56 -16.05 -6.50
CA MET A 132 -8.19 -14.76 -6.20
C MET A 132 -9.56 -14.62 -6.88
N LYS A 133 -9.65 -14.99 -8.17
CA LYS A 133 -10.94 -14.98 -8.90
C LYS A 133 -11.95 -15.95 -8.30
N ALA A 134 -11.52 -17.11 -7.84
CA ALA A 134 -12.40 -18.09 -7.19
C ALA A 134 -12.97 -17.57 -5.86
N TYR A 135 -12.24 -16.69 -5.16
CA TYR A 135 -12.70 -16.00 -3.94
C TYR A 135 -13.45 -14.67 -4.24
N GLY A 136 -13.66 -14.32 -5.50
CA GLY A 136 -14.44 -13.15 -5.89
C GLY A 136 -13.64 -11.84 -5.92
N VAL A 137 -12.29 -11.87 -5.92
CA VAL A 137 -11.48 -10.67 -6.09
C VAL A 137 -11.62 -10.12 -7.51
N THR A 138 -11.87 -8.82 -7.62
CA THR A 138 -11.86 -8.09 -8.89
C THR A 138 -10.45 -7.67 -9.25
N ILE A 139 -9.90 -8.23 -10.33
CA ILE A 139 -8.54 -7.93 -10.81
C ILE A 139 -8.61 -6.82 -11.85
N LEU A 140 -7.97 -5.68 -11.54
CA LEU A 140 -8.02 -4.43 -12.32
C LEU A 140 -6.69 -4.19 -13.06
N GLU A 141 -6.24 -5.13 -13.83
CA GLU A 141 -5.02 -4.99 -14.66
C GLU A 141 -5.37 -4.26 -15.97
N ASP A 142 -5.05 -2.97 -16.05
CA ASP A 142 -5.43 -2.05 -17.13
C ASP A 142 -6.95 -2.09 -17.41
N ARG A 143 -7.71 -2.04 -16.34
CA ARG A 143 -9.17 -2.11 -16.37
C ARG A 143 -9.77 -1.22 -15.30
N SER A 144 -11.04 -0.90 -15.51
CA SER A 144 -11.82 -0.13 -14.56
C SER A 144 -13.08 -0.89 -14.16
N ALA A 145 -13.53 -0.59 -12.94
CA ALA A 145 -14.82 -1.03 -12.42
C ALA A 145 -15.55 0.20 -11.87
N VAL A 146 -16.87 0.19 -11.91
CA VAL A 146 -17.71 1.23 -11.30
C VAL A 146 -18.30 0.67 -10.02
N ILE A 147 -18.23 1.45 -8.95
CA ILE A 147 -18.90 1.18 -7.68
C ILE A 147 -20.07 2.14 -7.58
N GLU A 148 -21.25 1.61 -7.37
CA GLU A 148 -22.51 2.38 -7.28
C GLU A 148 -23.11 2.27 -5.89
N ILE A 149 -23.51 3.41 -5.32
CA ILE A 149 -24.25 3.52 -4.07
C ILE A 149 -25.42 4.49 -4.30
N ASN A 150 -26.65 3.98 -4.16
CA ASN A 150 -27.88 4.78 -4.27
C ASN A 150 -27.94 5.67 -5.53
N GLY A 151 -27.46 5.16 -6.67
CA GLY A 151 -27.51 5.87 -7.97
C GLY A 151 -26.38 6.86 -8.19
N GLU A 152 -25.44 7.01 -7.25
CA GLU A 152 -24.19 7.73 -7.45
C GLU A 152 -23.03 6.75 -7.62
N SER A 153 -22.00 7.13 -8.37
CA SER A 153 -20.94 6.21 -8.76
C SER A 153 -19.56 6.83 -8.63
N ILE A 154 -18.58 5.99 -8.29
CA ILE A 154 -17.15 6.28 -8.41
C ILE A 154 -16.51 5.24 -9.34
N GLN A 155 -15.41 5.62 -9.99
CA GLN A 155 -14.63 4.72 -10.82
C GLN A 155 -13.40 4.22 -10.06
N LEU A 156 -13.18 2.90 -10.05
CA LEU A 156 -11.97 2.27 -9.56
C LEU A 156 -11.17 1.74 -10.75
N THR A 157 -10.00 2.31 -11.02
CA THR A 157 -9.13 1.96 -12.15
C THR A 157 -7.85 1.33 -11.63
N GLY A 158 -7.38 0.28 -12.28
CA GLY A 158 -6.13 -0.39 -11.91
C GLY A 158 -5.15 -0.47 -13.07
N LEU A 159 -3.87 -0.31 -12.76
CA LEU A 159 -2.78 -0.44 -13.71
C LEU A 159 -1.94 -1.69 -13.42
N VAL A 160 -1.53 -2.39 -14.48
CA VAL A 160 -0.45 -3.38 -14.40
C VAL A 160 0.84 -2.68 -14.00
N ASP A 161 1.66 -3.31 -13.14
CA ASP A 161 2.96 -2.75 -12.77
C ASP A 161 3.86 -2.53 -14.01
N ARG A 162 4.47 -1.36 -14.09
CA ARG A 162 5.39 -0.95 -15.16
C ARG A 162 6.50 -0.09 -14.58
N SER A 163 7.74 -0.40 -14.93
CA SER A 163 8.90 0.43 -14.58
C SER A 163 8.90 1.79 -15.28
N LYS A 164 8.17 1.91 -16.40
CA LYS A 164 7.95 3.16 -17.13
C LYS A 164 6.48 3.27 -17.49
N LEU A 165 5.87 4.38 -17.17
CA LEU A 165 4.48 4.67 -17.46
C LEU A 165 4.38 5.89 -18.40
N SER A 166 3.54 5.76 -19.43
CA SER A 166 3.09 6.89 -20.25
C SER A 166 1.62 7.13 -19.97
N ALA A 167 1.26 8.28 -19.44
CA ALA A 167 -0.13 8.65 -19.19
C ALA A 167 -0.99 8.52 -20.45
N GLN A 168 -0.46 8.90 -21.61
CA GLN A 168 -1.18 8.81 -22.89
C GLN A 168 -1.58 7.37 -23.27
N GLN A 169 -0.78 6.36 -22.87
CA GLN A 169 -1.10 4.96 -23.18
C GLN A 169 -2.27 4.42 -22.34
N VAL A 170 -2.51 4.99 -21.17
CA VAL A 170 -3.47 4.48 -20.19
C VAL A 170 -4.60 5.47 -19.83
N SER A 171 -4.56 6.70 -20.39
CA SER A 171 -5.58 7.74 -20.12
C SER A 171 -7.01 7.34 -20.53
N HIS A 172 -7.13 6.39 -21.47
CA HIS A 172 -8.46 5.84 -21.86
C HIS A 172 -9.13 4.99 -20.77
N LEU A 173 -8.40 4.68 -19.68
CA LEU A 173 -8.92 3.89 -18.56
C LEU A 173 -9.68 4.76 -17.54
N THR A 174 -9.46 6.07 -17.54
CA THR A 174 -10.14 7.01 -16.65
C THR A 174 -11.24 7.76 -17.39
N ASP A 175 -12.33 8.04 -16.69
CA ASP A 175 -13.46 8.81 -17.23
C ASP A 175 -13.72 9.99 -16.28
N SER A 176 -13.55 11.21 -16.80
CA SER A 176 -13.69 12.46 -16.03
C SER A 176 -15.11 12.73 -15.50
N THR A 177 -16.08 11.91 -15.85
CA THR A 177 -17.44 12.00 -15.29
C THR A 177 -17.54 11.37 -13.90
N TYR A 178 -16.54 10.59 -13.47
CA TYR A 178 -16.49 9.94 -12.17
C TYR A 178 -15.40 10.52 -11.28
N TYR A 179 -15.62 10.47 -9.97
CA TYR A 179 -14.49 10.51 -9.02
C TYR A 179 -13.66 9.24 -9.21
N THR A 180 -12.43 9.41 -9.68
CA THR A 180 -11.58 8.29 -10.09
C THR A 180 -10.57 7.93 -9.02
N ILE A 181 -10.65 6.69 -8.50
CA ILE A 181 -9.67 6.07 -7.62
C ILE A 181 -8.77 5.18 -8.46
N LEU A 182 -7.46 5.44 -8.45
CA LEU A 182 -6.46 4.70 -9.20
C LEU A 182 -5.64 3.78 -8.29
N LEU A 183 -5.56 2.50 -8.63
CA LEU A 183 -4.69 1.52 -8.01
C LEU A 183 -3.46 1.32 -8.89
N SER A 184 -2.29 1.59 -8.35
CA SER A 184 -1.02 1.35 -9.03
C SER A 184 0.07 1.06 -8.01
N HIS A 185 0.96 0.12 -8.33
CA HIS A 185 1.98 -0.31 -7.39
C HIS A 185 3.03 0.79 -7.13
N ARG A 186 3.43 1.58 -8.16
CA ARG A 186 4.58 2.48 -8.13
C ARG A 186 4.23 3.94 -7.85
N PRO A 187 4.66 4.52 -6.71
CA PRO A 187 4.36 5.91 -6.37
C PRO A 187 5.16 6.92 -7.21
N GLU A 188 6.32 6.55 -7.77
CA GLU A 188 7.16 7.43 -8.58
C GLU A 188 6.49 7.91 -9.88
N HIS A 189 5.40 7.28 -10.30
CA HIS A 189 4.62 7.70 -11.46
C HIS A 189 3.51 8.71 -11.15
N PHE A 190 3.58 9.39 -9.99
CA PHE A 190 2.52 10.31 -9.55
C PHE A 190 2.17 11.39 -10.58
N SER A 191 3.16 11.94 -11.29
CA SER A 191 2.91 12.93 -12.35
C SER A 191 2.04 12.37 -13.49
N GLN A 192 2.28 11.13 -13.89
CA GLN A 192 1.49 10.46 -14.92
C GLN A 192 0.06 10.15 -14.43
N TYR A 193 -0.11 9.84 -13.15
CA TYR A 193 -1.45 9.62 -12.57
C TYR A 193 -2.30 10.89 -12.55
N MET A 194 -1.67 12.06 -12.31
CA MET A 194 -2.34 13.36 -12.44
C MET A 194 -2.74 13.64 -13.89
N GLU A 195 -1.85 13.36 -14.86
CA GLU A 195 -2.15 13.52 -16.29
C GLU A 195 -3.28 12.61 -16.76
N MET A 196 -3.48 11.47 -16.11
CA MET A 196 -4.62 10.57 -16.36
C MET A 196 -5.94 11.11 -15.81
N GLY A 197 -5.92 12.12 -14.94
CA GLY A 197 -7.10 12.64 -14.27
C GLY A 197 -7.57 11.81 -13.08
N ALA A 198 -6.65 11.12 -12.39
CA ALA A 198 -6.98 10.43 -11.14
C ALA A 198 -7.20 11.45 -10.00
N ASP A 199 -8.26 11.27 -9.20
CA ASP A 199 -8.52 12.09 -8.01
C ASP A 199 -7.80 11.55 -6.77
N LEU A 200 -7.81 10.21 -6.60
CA LEU A 200 -7.17 9.50 -5.48
C LEU A 200 -6.36 8.33 -6.00
N VAL A 201 -5.12 8.20 -5.56
CA VAL A 201 -4.21 7.13 -5.97
C VAL A 201 -3.75 6.34 -4.75
N PHE A 202 -3.74 5.02 -4.85
CA PHE A 202 -3.12 4.12 -3.88
C PHE A 202 -1.90 3.45 -4.46
N SER A 203 -0.77 3.50 -3.72
CA SER A 203 0.49 2.86 -4.13
C SER A 203 1.24 2.24 -2.96
N GLY A 204 2.08 1.24 -3.27
CA GLY A 204 3.02 0.58 -2.36
C GLY A 204 4.46 0.74 -2.81
N HIS A 205 5.16 -0.38 -3.04
CA HIS A 205 6.51 -0.50 -3.65
C HIS A 205 7.66 0.13 -2.86
N ALA A 206 7.46 1.30 -2.27
CA ALA A 206 8.51 2.06 -1.60
C ALA A 206 8.90 1.49 -0.23
N HIS A 207 8.05 0.62 0.36
CA HIS A 207 8.22 0.01 1.70
C HIS A 207 8.52 1.03 2.81
N GLY A 208 8.09 2.29 2.68
CA GLY A 208 8.49 3.36 3.59
C GLY A 208 10.01 3.60 3.62
N GLY A 209 10.75 3.04 2.65
CA GLY A 209 12.21 2.99 2.60
C GLY A 209 12.83 2.00 3.56
N GLN A 210 12.07 1.12 4.21
CA GLN A 210 12.46 0.09 5.20
C GLN A 210 13.35 0.58 6.35
N ILE A 211 14.35 1.42 6.06
CA ILE A 211 15.23 2.08 7.05
C ILE A 211 14.92 3.56 7.06
N ARG A 212 14.42 4.02 8.20
CA ARG A 212 14.06 5.42 8.43
C ARG A 212 14.88 5.99 9.59
N LEU A 213 15.13 7.27 9.54
CA LEU A 213 15.69 7.99 10.67
C LEU A 213 14.68 9.01 11.19
N PRO A 214 14.58 9.19 12.50
CA PRO A 214 13.77 10.27 13.06
C PRO A 214 14.13 11.61 12.41
N ILE A 215 13.13 12.42 12.07
CA ILE A 215 13.26 13.75 11.44
C ILE A 215 13.62 13.68 9.94
N ILE A 216 14.52 12.78 9.52
CA ILE A 216 14.98 12.66 8.12
C ILE A 216 13.96 11.87 7.28
N GLY A 217 13.32 10.86 7.87
CA GLY A 217 12.42 9.95 7.16
C GLY A 217 13.16 8.81 6.46
N ALA A 218 12.63 8.36 5.33
CA ALA A 218 13.18 7.28 4.52
C ALA A 218 14.56 7.63 3.96
N LEU A 219 15.52 6.69 4.04
CA LEU A 219 16.85 6.91 3.49
C LEU A 219 16.95 6.50 2.02
N PHE A 220 16.21 5.47 1.62
CA PHE A 220 16.24 4.95 0.26
C PHE A 220 14.90 4.26 -0.05
N ALA A 221 14.42 4.39 -1.29
CA ALA A 221 13.29 3.59 -1.78
C ALA A 221 13.54 3.11 -3.20
N PRO A 222 13.03 1.92 -3.57
CA PRO A 222 13.04 1.46 -4.96
C PRO A 222 12.38 2.49 -5.89
N GLY A 223 12.91 2.65 -7.10
CA GLY A 223 12.38 3.60 -8.08
C GLY A 223 12.82 5.05 -7.88
N GLU A 224 12.99 5.52 -6.63
CA GLU A 224 13.34 6.92 -6.32
C GLU A 224 14.79 7.11 -5.82
N GLY A 225 15.44 6.06 -5.29
CA GLY A 225 16.81 6.14 -4.79
C GLY A 225 16.92 6.74 -3.38
N PHE A 226 17.94 7.59 -3.14
CA PHE A 226 18.20 8.18 -1.84
C PHE A 226 17.28 9.38 -1.53
N LEU A 227 16.82 9.47 -0.28
CA LEU A 227 15.91 10.51 0.22
C LEU A 227 14.65 10.63 -0.66
N PRO A 228 13.89 9.54 -0.82
CA PRO A 228 12.75 9.47 -1.73
C PRO A 228 11.66 10.46 -1.33
N LYS A 229 10.98 11.01 -2.32
CA LYS A 229 9.87 11.94 -2.11
C LYS A 229 8.57 11.20 -1.74
N TYR A 230 8.34 10.03 -2.32
CA TYR A 230 7.09 9.27 -2.21
C TYR A 230 7.30 7.93 -1.51
N ALA A 231 7.99 7.93 -0.35
CA ALA A 231 8.24 6.69 0.40
C ALA A 231 7.04 6.21 1.20
N ASP A 232 6.25 7.13 1.74
CA ASP A 232 5.05 6.85 2.55
C ASP A 232 4.19 8.11 2.70
N GLY A 233 2.96 7.93 3.20
CA GLY A 233 2.10 9.03 3.60
C GLY A 233 1.13 9.51 2.52
N MET A 234 0.52 10.66 2.79
CA MET A 234 -0.42 11.32 1.91
C MET A 234 0.23 12.53 1.24
N HIS A 235 0.21 12.56 -0.08
CA HIS A 235 0.76 13.63 -0.90
C HIS A 235 -0.35 14.18 -1.80
N THR A 236 -0.56 15.50 -1.76
CA THR A 236 -1.54 16.16 -2.60
C THR A 236 -0.84 17.13 -3.54
N ASN A 237 -1.18 17.08 -4.81
CA ASN A 237 -0.72 18.01 -5.82
C ASN A 237 -1.90 18.34 -6.77
N ASN A 238 -2.26 19.61 -6.87
CA ASN A 238 -3.50 20.07 -7.47
C ASN A 238 -4.70 19.31 -6.86
N ASP A 239 -5.55 18.72 -7.69
CA ASP A 239 -6.76 18.00 -7.27
C ASP A 239 -6.53 16.50 -7.04
N THR A 240 -5.29 16.00 -7.23
CA THR A 240 -4.95 14.58 -7.07
C THR A 240 -4.27 14.32 -5.72
N THR A 241 -4.77 13.34 -4.99
CA THR A 241 -4.16 12.84 -3.74
C THR A 241 -3.55 11.47 -3.97
N LEU A 242 -2.29 11.29 -3.60
CA LEU A 242 -1.57 10.02 -3.58
C LEU A 242 -1.41 9.53 -2.14
N ILE A 243 -1.82 8.31 -1.87
CA ILE A 243 -1.57 7.57 -0.64
C ILE A 243 -0.50 6.52 -0.92
N VAL A 244 0.64 6.64 -0.24
CA VAL A 244 1.71 5.64 -0.31
C VAL A 244 1.77 4.90 1.02
N SER A 245 1.56 3.60 1.00
CA SER A 245 1.71 2.75 2.17
C SER A 245 3.15 2.28 2.33
N ARG A 246 3.58 2.10 3.57
CA ARG A 246 4.86 1.45 3.90
C ARG A 246 4.86 -0.05 3.64
N GLY A 247 3.72 -0.61 3.22
CA GLY A 247 3.56 -2.04 3.01
C GLY A 247 3.61 -2.85 4.31
N LEU A 248 3.26 -4.10 4.20
CA LEU A 248 3.17 -5.02 5.34
C LEU A 248 4.46 -5.83 5.52
N GLY A 249 4.86 -6.58 4.50
CA GLY A 249 5.98 -7.50 4.56
C GLY A 249 7.34 -6.85 4.27
N ASN A 250 8.35 -7.70 4.32
CA ASN A 250 9.71 -7.35 3.96
C ASN A 250 10.02 -7.81 2.54
N SER A 251 10.77 -7.01 1.79
CA SER A 251 11.27 -7.35 0.46
C SER A 251 12.71 -7.88 0.52
N SER A 252 13.56 -7.43 -0.39
CA SER A 252 14.98 -7.82 -0.50
C SER A 252 15.79 -7.59 0.79
N PHE A 253 15.39 -6.67 1.65
CA PHE A 253 16.01 -6.40 2.93
C PHE A 253 15.10 -6.89 4.07
N PRO A 254 15.57 -7.85 4.92
CA PRO A 254 14.70 -8.56 5.85
C PRO A 254 14.42 -7.81 7.16
N ILE A 255 14.80 -6.54 7.26
CA ILE A 255 14.68 -5.75 8.49
C ILE A 255 14.02 -4.41 8.20
N ARG A 256 13.07 -4.04 9.06
CA ARG A 256 12.51 -2.70 9.14
C ARG A 256 13.11 -1.97 10.35
N PHE A 257 13.43 -0.68 10.17
CA PHE A 257 13.99 0.16 11.21
C PHE A 257 13.27 1.51 11.26
N TYR A 258 12.59 1.83 12.35
CA TYR A 258 11.64 2.95 12.47
C TYR A 258 10.60 2.98 11.34
N CYS A 259 10.24 1.81 10.82
CA CYS A 259 9.34 1.64 9.67
C CYS A 259 8.37 0.47 9.93
N PRO A 260 7.39 0.64 10.82
CA PRO A 260 6.43 -0.43 11.12
C PRO A 260 5.65 -0.84 9.85
N PRO A 261 5.29 -2.13 9.73
CA PRO A 261 4.29 -2.59 8.76
C PRO A 261 3.01 -1.74 8.87
N GLU A 262 2.33 -1.50 7.77
CA GLU A 262 1.23 -0.55 7.75
C GLU A 262 -0.02 -1.11 7.07
N LEU A 263 -1.15 -0.98 7.79
CA LEU A 263 -2.48 -1.05 7.23
C LEU A 263 -3.02 0.38 7.12
N VAL A 264 -3.34 0.82 5.91
CA VAL A 264 -3.88 2.17 5.67
C VAL A 264 -5.40 2.11 5.54
N ILE A 265 -6.09 3.00 6.25
CA ILE A 265 -7.53 3.20 6.15
C ILE A 265 -7.79 4.62 5.66
N VAL A 266 -8.46 4.75 4.53
CA VAL A 266 -8.85 6.05 3.96
C VAL A 266 -10.35 6.20 4.06
N GLN A 267 -10.79 7.32 4.63
CA GLN A 267 -12.20 7.71 4.63
C GLN A 267 -12.42 8.84 3.63
N LEU A 268 -13.36 8.64 2.72
CA LEU A 268 -13.81 9.68 1.80
C LEU A 268 -14.74 10.65 2.52
N LYS A 269 -14.62 11.95 2.20
CA LYS A 269 -15.47 13.01 2.74
C LYS A 269 -15.92 13.94 1.62
N ALA A 270 -17.20 13.93 1.31
CA ALA A 270 -17.82 14.85 0.39
C ALA A 270 -17.88 16.27 1.00
N GLN A 271 -17.65 17.30 0.16
CA GLN A 271 -17.78 18.72 0.54
C GLN A 271 -19.13 19.29 0.11
#